data_3e4c7f6f41bf5be09c6c564b3aeab705
#
_entry.id   3e4c7f6f41bf5be09c6c564b3aeab705
#
_cell.length_a   1.000
_cell.length_b   1.000
_cell.length_c   1.000
_cell.angle_alpha   90.00
_cell.angle_beta   90.00
_cell.angle_gamma   90.00
#
_symmetry.space_group_name_H-M   'P 1'
#
loop_
_entity.id
_entity.type
_entity.pdbx_description
1 polymer ?
#
loop_
_entity_poly.entity_id
_entity_poly.type
_entity_poly.pdbx_seq_one_letter_code
_entity_poly.pdbx_strand_id
1 'polypeptide(L)'
;MAAGYAGKGKYSKAGVLEYKQMGYWDPDYEPKDTDTIALFRVTPQPGVEPEEAAAAVAGESSTATWTVVWTDRLTYLDRYRAKAFRVEPVPGNPEQYFAWIAYDLALFEEGSIANMTSSIIGNVFGFKALRALRLEDLRIPVAYLKTFKGAPHGIPVERDMLNKYGRPLLGATVKPKLGLSGRNYGRVVYEALAGGLDFTKDDENINSQPFMRWRDRFLYAQEAVMKAEQVTGERKGHYMNVTAATMEDVYERLEFAKEIGSIIVMVDLTMGYTALQSVSNWCHRNGMILHLHRASHATFTRQKNHGINFRVLAKWMRMLGVDHIHAGTAVGKLEGDPNLTRGYYDILRLQHVYPDPVKGIYFEQDWAYLPAVMPVASGGIHAGQMHLLLSLFGDDVVLQFGGGTIGHPMGIQAGATANRVALEAMVKARNEGRDILAEGPEILKKAAQHSPALAAALDTWGSVTFDFASTDTPDVLPTPSN
;
A
#
# COMPACT_ATOMS: atom_id res chain seq x y z
N MET A 1 4.32 -17.78 -32.71
CA MET A 1 5.64 -18.46 -32.79
C MET A 1 6.62 -17.64 -31.96
N ALA A 2 7.13 -18.21 -30.90
CA ALA A 2 8.19 -17.64 -30.07
C ALA A 2 9.54 -17.54 -30.80
N ALA A 3 9.51 -17.39 -32.11
CA ALA A 3 10.64 -17.58 -32.96
C ALA A 3 11.61 -16.40 -33.07
N GLY A 4 11.35 -15.34 -32.32
CA GLY A 4 12.21 -14.16 -32.32
C GLY A 4 13.45 -14.29 -31.43
N TYR A 5 13.30 -14.91 -30.27
CA TYR A 5 14.37 -15.08 -29.28
C TYR A 5 14.93 -16.51 -29.22
N ALA A 6 14.33 -17.44 -29.89
CA ALA A 6 14.57 -18.88 -29.73
C ALA A 6 15.71 -19.42 -30.59
N GLY A 7 16.65 -18.67 -31.08
CA GLY A 7 17.71 -19.26 -31.88
C GLY A 7 18.96 -18.43 -31.94
N LYS A 8 20.05 -19.00 -31.49
CA LYS A 8 21.40 -18.44 -31.62
C LYS A 8 21.77 -17.93 -33.03
N GLY A 9 21.07 -18.36 -34.05
CA GLY A 9 21.29 -17.92 -35.42
C GLY A 9 20.55 -16.69 -35.90
N LYS A 10 19.55 -16.22 -35.16
CA LYS A 10 18.69 -15.12 -35.61
C LYS A 10 19.22 -13.72 -35.31
N TYR A 11 20.09 -13.60 -34.31
CA TYR A 11 20.72 -12.35 -33.90
C TYR A 11 22.16 -12.20 -34.38
N SER A 12 22.66 -13.13 -35.19
CA SER A 12 24.02 -13.13 -35.71
C SER A 12 24.24 -12.16 -36.88
N LYS A 13 23.26 -11.32 -37.23
CA LYS A 13 23.43 -10.24 -38.22
C LYS A 13 24.24 -9.11 -37.61
N ALA A 14 25.03 -8.43 -38.40
CA ALA A 14 25.83 -7.31 -37.97
C ALA A 14 24.97 -6.26 -37.23
N GLY A 15 25.36 -5.96 -35.98
CA GLY A 15 24.67 -4.99 -35.11
C GLY A 15 23.51 -5.56 -34.26
N VAL A 16 23.12 -6.81 -34.45
CA VAL A 16 22.07 -7.43 -33.62
C VAL A 16 22.71 -8.47 -32.71
N LEU A 17 22.72 -8.21 -31.42
CA LEU A 17 23.31 -9.04 -30.38
C LEU A 17 22.25 -9.40 -29.33
N GLU A 18 22.46 -10.51 -28.62
CA GLU A 18 21.72 -10.80 -27.41
C GLU A 18 22.04 -9.77 -26.31
N TYR A 19 21.11 -9.51 -25.41
CA TYR A 19 21.30 -8.53 -24.32
C TYR A 19 22.48 -8.92 -23.40
N LYS A 20 22.71 -10.21 -23.19
CA LYS A 20 23.93 -10.70 -22.50
C LYS A 20 25.21 -10.23 -23.19
N GLN A 21 25.26 -10.34 -24.51
CA GLN A 21 26.42 -9.94 -25.32
C GLN A 21 26.60 -8.41 -25.35
N MET A 22 25.54 -7.66 -25.15
CA MET A 22 25.59 -6.19 -25.06
C MET A 22 26.03 -5.70 -23.66
N GLY A 23 26.29 -6.60 -22.71
CA GLY A 23 26.82 -6.25 -21.38
C GLY A 23 25.76 -5.90 -20.33
N TYR A 24 24.52 -6.37 -20.50
CA TYR A 24 23.45 -6.24 -19.48
C TYR A 24 23.37 -7.45 -18.53
N TRP A 25 24.14 -8.49 -18.77
CA TRP A 25 24.42 -9.60 -17.85
C TRP A 25 25.86 -9.50 -17.38
N ASP A 26 26.04 -9.42 -16.07
CA ASP A 26 27.36 -9.35 -15.44
C ASP A 26 27.32 -10.07 -14.07
N PRO A 27 27.59 -11.39 -14.04
CA PRO A 27 27.53 -12.18 -12.81
C PRO A 27 28.61 -11.81 -11.79
N ASP A 28 29.67 -11.09 -12.23
CA ASP A 28 30.76 -10.64 -11.36
C ASP A 28 30.53 -9.22 -10.82
N TYR A 29 29.37 -8.60 -11.17
CA TYR A 29 29.07 -7.25 -10.70
C TYR A 29 28.77 -7.25 -9.20
N GLU A 30 29.50 -6.44 -8.47
CA GLU A 30 29.27 -6.16 -7.05
C GLU A 30 28.40 -4.88 -6.90
N PRO A 31 27.13 -5.02 -6.43
CA PRO A 31 26.26 -3.87 -6.27
C PRO A 31 26.79 -2.86 -5.25
N LYS A 32 26.76 -1.59 -5.61
CA LYS A 32 27.15 -0.48 -4.75
C LYS A 32 26.05 -0.11 -3.76
N ASP A 33 26.39 0.54 -2.66
CA ASP A 33 25.42 1.09 -1.71
C ASP A 33 24.52 2.15 -2.35
N THR A 34 25.00 2.80 -3.41
CA THR A 34 24.26 3.81 -4.17
C THR A 34 23.39 3.24 -5.29
N ASP A 35 23.47 1.95 -5.60
CA ASP A 35 22.62 1.35 -6.63
C ASP A 35 21.19 1.12 -6.11
N THR A 36 20.21 1.39 -6.94
CA THR A 36 18.88 0.80 -6.78
C THR A 36 18.92 -0.64 -7.24
N ILE A 37 18.48 -1.59 -6.41
CA ILE A 37 18.42 -2.99 -6.79
C ILE A 37 16.96 -3.41 -6.90
N ALA A 38 16.60 -3.96 -8.07
CA ALA A 38 15.28 -4.53 -8.30
C ALA A 38 15.35 -6.06 -8.29
N LEU A 39 14.39 -6.70 -7.64
CA LEU A 39 14.14 -8.12 -7.75
C LEU A 39 12.94 -8.35 -8.66
N PHE A 40 13.18 -8.98 -9.79
CA PHE A 40 12.12 -9.38 -10.71
C PHE A 40 11.88 -10.89 -10.63
N ARG A 41 10.62 -11.29 -10.71
CA ARG A 41 10.19 -12.63 -11.08
C ARG A 41 10.02 -12.67 -12.59
N VAL A 42 10.83 -13.45 -13.25
CA VAL A 42 10.88 -13.57 -14.72
C VAL A 42 10.33 -14.92 -15.15
N THR A 43 9.40 -14.92 -16.11
CA THR A 43 8.93 -16.13 -16.77
C THR A 43 9.34 -16.05 -18.24
N PRO A 44 10.48 -16.64 -18.65
CA PRO A 44 10.96 -16.57 -20.02
C PRO A 44 10.03 -17.28 -21.02
N GLN A 45 10.07 -16.89 -22.27
CA GLN A 45 9.49 -17.69 -23.35
C GLN A 45 10.30 -19.00 -23.50
N PRO A 46 9.67 -20.09 -24.00
CA PRO A 46 10.39 -21.32 -24.30
C PRO A 46 11.59 -21.07 -25.22
N GLY A 47 12.76 -21.58 -24.84
CA GLY A 47 14.01 -21.39 -25.57
C GLY A 47 14.77 -20.09 -25.30
N VAL A 48 14.29 -19.25 -24.40
CA VAL A 48 15.03 -18.10 -23.87
C VAL A 48 15.70 -18.49 -22.57
N GLU A 49 17.03 -18.34 -22.50
CA GLU A 49 17.78 -18.59 -21.27
C GLU A 49 17.39 -17.59 -20.18
N PRO A 50 17.32 -17.99 -18.90
CA PRO A 50 16.95 -17.10 -17.81
C PRO A 50 17.83 -15.86 -17.69
N GLU A 51 19.15 -16.02 -17.92
CA GLU A 51 20.11 -14.92 -17.90
C GLU A 51 19.91 -13.93 -19.06
N GLU A 52 19.54 -14.43 -20.25
CA GLU A 52 19.19 -13.55 -21.38
C GLU A 52 17.88 -12.81 -21.10
N ALA A 53 16.90 -13.47 -20.51
CA ALA A 53 15.66 -12.84 -20.10
C ALA A 53 15.92 -11.74 -19.06
N ALA A 54 16.77 -12.00 -18.06
CA ALA A 54 17.17 -11.01 -17.06
C ALA A 54 17.95 -9.84 -17.68
N ALA A 55 18.88 -10.14 -18.59
CA ALA A 55 19.63 -9.12 -19.33
C ALA A 55 18.71 -8.24 -20.19
N ALA A 56 17.69 -8.84 -20.82
CA ALA A 56 16.69 -8.09 -21.57
C ALA A 56 15.88 -7.14 -20.67
N VAL A 57 15.51 -7.59 -19.46
CA VAL A 57 14.85 -6.71 -18.47
C VAL A 57 15.78 -5.57 -18.08
N ALA A 58 17.04 -5.86 -17.76
CA ALA A 58 18.03 -4.84 -17.41
C ALA A 58 18.23 -3.81 -18.54
N GLY A 59 18.36 -4.30 -19.76
CA GLY A 59 18.57 -3.46 -20.93
C GLY A 59 17.37 -2.53 -21.23
N GLU A 60 16.20 -3.11 -21.40
CA GLU A 60 14.98 -2.37 -21.79
C GLU A 60 14.45 -1.44 -20.68
N SER A 61 14.81 -1.68 -19.43
CA SER A 61 14.48 -0.80 -18.30
C SER A 61 15.53 0.27 -18.01
N SER A 62 16.62 0.34 -18.79
CA SER A 62 17.70 1.31 -18.63
C SER A 62 18.08 1.99 -19.95
N THR A 63 19.04 1.42 -20.69
CA THR A 63 19.69 2.14 -21.80
C THR A 63 19.56 1.45 -23.16
N ALA A 64 19.02 0.23 -23.21
CA ALA A 64 19.05 -0.57 -24.44
C ALA A 64 17.91 -0.27 -25.42
N THR A 65 18.18 -0.67 -26.63
CA THR A 65 17.19 -1.00 -27.64
C THR A 65 17.52 -2.37 -28.23
N TRP A 66 16.70 -2.88 -29.14
CA TRP A 66 16.84 -4.23 -29.72
C TRP A 66 18.15 -4.46 -30.52
N THR A 67 18.97 -3.44 -30.72
CA THR A 67 20.20 -3.50 -31.52
C THR A 67 21.24 -2.54 -30.97
N VAL A 68 22.51 -2.77 -31.33
CA VAL A 68 23.60 -1.82 -31.04
C VAL A 68 23.41 -0.55 -31.88
N VAL A 69 23.56 0.60 -31.25
CA VAL A 69 23.39 1.91 -31.91
C VAL A 69 24.70 2.72 -31.91
N TRP A 70 24.86 3.57 -32.92
CA TRP A 70 26.08 4.40 -33.05
C TRP A 70 26.27 5.37 -31.88
N THR A 71 25.18 5.81 -31.28
CA THR A 71 25.15 6.74 -30.15
C THR A 71 25.67 6.13 -28.86
N ASP A 72 25.80 4.82 -28.76
CA ASP A 72 26.45 4.14 -27.63
C ASP A 72 27.89 4.63 -27.40
N ARG A 73 28.56 5.08 -28.47
CA ARG A 73 29.91 5.63 -28.42
C ARG A 73 29.99 7.09 -27.99
N LEU A 74 28.84 7.76 -27.83
CA LEU A 74 28.74 9.16 -27.42
C LEU A 74 28.51 9.32 -25.92
N THR A 75 28.37 8.21 -25.17
CA THR A 75 28.13 8.19 -23.74
C THR A 75 29.07 7.19 -23.03
N TYR A 76 29.24 7.36 -21.74
CA TYR A 76 29.94 6.39 -20.90
C TYR A 76 28.97 5.26 -20.53
N LEU A 77 28.59 4.47 -21.56
CA LEU A 77 27.47 3.55 -21.51
C LEU A 77 27.61 2.49 -20.40
N ASP A 78 28.82 1.98 -20.15
CA ASP A 78 29.06 0.95 -19.11
C ASP A 78 28.59 1.36 -17.73
N ARG A 79 28.68 2.66 -17.41
CA ARG A 79 28.16 3.21 -16.17
C ARG A 79 26.64 3.14 -16.09
N TYR A 80 25.97 3.44 -17.19
CA TYR A 80 24.53 3.64 -17.21
C TYR A 80 23.74 2.37 -17.57
N ARG A 81 24.41 1.32 -18.03
CA ARG A 81 23.76 0.01 -18.21
C ARG A 81 23.31 -0.53 -16.86
N ALA A 82 22.02 -0.87 -16.72
CA ALA A 82 21.61 -1.71 -15.62
C ALA A 82 22.25 -3.10 -15.77
N LYS A 83 22.63 -3.72 -14.65
CA LYS A 83 23.31 -5.00 -14.59
C LYS A 83 22.43 -6.06 -13.96
N ALA A 84 21.97 -7.02 -14.76
CA ALA A 84 21.48 -8.28 -14.20
C ALA A 84 22.68 -9.08 -13.72
N PHE A 85 22.79 -9.33 -12.42
CA PHE A 85 23.99 -9.92 -11.83
C PHE A 85 23.75 -11.28 -11.13
N ARG A 86 22.48 -11.62 -10.93
CA ARG A 86 22.12 -12.88 -10.28
C ARG A 86 20.76 -13.35 -10.79
N VAL A 87 20.67 -14.65 -11.09
CA VAL A 87 19.44 -15.33 -11.49
C VAL A 87 19.35 -16.66 -10.75
N GLU A 88 18.20 -16.91 -10.12
CA GLU A 88 17.94 -18.16 -9.37
C GLU A 88 16.54 -18.68 -9.66
N PRO A 89 16.32 -20.00 -9.69
CA PRO A 89 15.00 -20.59 -9.81
C PRO A 89 14.08 -20.16 -8.65
N VAL A 90 12.81 -19.89 -8.96
CA VAL A 90 11.80 -19.67 -7.92
C VAL A 90 11.46 -20.99 -7.24
N PRO A 91 11.50 -21.09 -5.90
CA PRO A 91 11.16 -22.30 -5.20
C PRO A 91 9.78 -22.85 -5.59
N GLY A 92 9.73 -24.12 -5.98
CA GLY A 92 8.48 -24.79 -6.37
C GLY A 92 7.93 -24.42 -7.75
N ASN A 93 8.63 -23.60 -8.54
CA ASN A 93 8.21 -23.22 -9.89
C ASN A 93 9.38 -23.28 -10.89
N PRO A 94 9.51 -24.36 -11.67
CA PRO A 94 10.66 -24.58 -12.56
C PRO A 94 10.68 -23.66 -13.80
N GLU A 95 9.59 -22.95 -14.09
CA GLU A 95 9.50 -22.06 -15.24
C GLU A 95 9.77 -20.59 -14.89
N GLN A 96 9.95 -20.27 -13.60
CA GLN A 96 10.15 -18.91 -13.11
C GLN A 96 11.50 -18.76 -12.41
N TYR A 97 12.04 -17.55 -12.54
CA TYR A 97 13.34 -17.21 -11.98
C TYR A 97 13.27 -15.86 -11.28
N PHE A 98 13.97 -15.76 -10.16
CA PHE A 98 14.30 -14.46 -9.57
C PHE A 98 15.52 -13.89 -10.25
N ALA A 99 15.45 -12.63 -10.65
CA ALA A 99 16.54 -11.89 -11.27
C ALA A 99 16.82 -10.61 -10.49
N TRP A 100 18.04 -10.43 -10.04
CA TRP A 100 18.52 -9.22 -9.37
C TRP A 100 19.18 -8.31 -10.38
N ILE A 101 18.70 -7.07 -10.44
CA ILE A 101 19.17 -6.05 -11.39
C ILE A 101 19.55 -4.80 -10.63
N ALA A 102 20.78 -4.32 -10.85
CA ALA A 102 21.32 -3.09 -10.28
C ALA A 102 21.24 -1.93 -11.27
N TYR A 103 20.80 -0.77 -10.80
CA TYR A 103 20.68 0.47 -11.56
C TYR A 103 21.53 1.56 -10.91
N ASP A 104 22.39 2.24 -11.69
CA ASP A 104 23.11 3.40 -11.21
C ASP A 104 22.14 4.52 -10.82
N LEU A 105 22.43 5.19 -9.71
CA LEU A 105 21.58 6.26 -9.16
C LEU A 105 21.31 7.38 -10.16
N ALA A 106 22.26 7.68 -11.03
CA ALA A 106 22.13 8.74 -12.03
C ALA A 106 21.11 8.45 -13.15
N LEU A 107 20.51 7.25 -13.17
CA LEU A 107 19.43 6.91 -14.11
C LEU A 107 18.08 7.49 -13.69
N PHE A 108 17.95 7.96 -12.46
CA PHE A 108 16.67 8.42 -11.91
C PHE A 108 16.71 9.90 -11.57
N GLU A 109 15.65 10.61 -11.96
CA GLU A 109 15.43 12.00 -11.55
C GLU A 109 15.18 12.06 -10.04
N GLU A 110 15.87 12.98 -9.38
CA GLU A 110 15.77 13.18 -7.94
C GLU A 110 14.34 13.57 -7.54
N GLY A 111 13.83 12.91 -6.51
CA GLY A 111 12.50 13.21 -5.96
C GLY A 111 11.32 12.88 -6.88
N SER A 112 11.49 12.01 -7.89
CA SER A 112 10.45 11.71 -8.88
C SER A 112 10.08 10.23 -8.90
N ILE A 113 8.95 9.87 -8.31
CA ILE A 113 8.39 8.52 -8.42
C ILE A 113 7.94 8.24 -9.85
N ALA A 114 7.37 9.23 -10.54
CA ALA A 114 6.94 9.09 -11.94
C ALA A 114 8.09 8.69 -12.86
N ASN A 115 9.27 9.29 -12.68
CA ASN A 115 10.44 8.94 -13.48
C ASN A 115 10.95 7.52 -13.16
N MET A 116 11.15 7.19 -11.88
CA MET A 116 11.59 5.85 -11.49
C MET A 116 10.66 4.76 -12.03
N THR A 117 9.36 4.94 -11.92
CA THR A 117 8.36 3.98 -12.39
C THR A 117 8.37 3.84 -13.92
N SER A 118 8.55 4.94 -14.66
CA SER A 118 8.67 4.92 -16.13
C SER A 118 9.83 4.05 -16.62
N SER A 119 10.91 3.97 -15.86
CA SER A 119 12.06 3.11 -16.16
C SER A 119 11.82 1.66 -15.70
N ILE A 120 11.63 1.45 -14.42
CA ILE A 120 11.63 0.10 -13.82
C ILE A 120 10.41 -0.72 -14.22
N ILE A 121 9.22 -0.09 -14.30
CA ILE A 121 7.98 -0.75 -14.74
C ILE A 121 7.46 -0.20 -16.08
N GLY A 122 8.38 0.19 -16.95
CA GLY A 122 8.07 0.74 -18.27
C GLY A 122 7.76 -0.35 -19.31
N ASN A 123 8.21 -0.11 -20.55
CA ASN A 123 7.92 -0.94 -21.72
C ASN A 123 8.32 -2.42 -21.56
N VAL A 124 9.29 -2.74 -20.72
CA VAL A 124 9.78 -4.11 -20.55
C VAL A 124 8.68 -5.09 -20.09
N PHE A 125 7.64 -4.61 -19.43
CA PHE A 125 6.51 -5.44 -19.03
C PHE A 125 5.66 -5.94 -20.21
N GLY A 126 5.76 -5.30 -21.36
CA GLY A 126 5.14 -5.74 -22.62
C GLY A 126 6.07 -6.54 -23.54
N PHE A 127 7.25 -6.94 -23.08
CA PHE A 127 8.28 -7.51 -23.92
C PHE A 127 7.99 -8.98 -24.30
N LYS A 128 7.99 -9.31 -25.59
CA LYS A 128 7.59 -10.63 -26.09
C LYS A 128 8.50 -11.78 -25.71
N ALA A 129 9.75 -11.51 -25.31
CA ALA A 129 10.67 -12.55 -24.83
C ALA A 129 10.26 -13.14 -23.49
N LEU A 130 9.36 -12.43 -22.78
CA LEU A 130 8.85 -12.83 -21.49
C LEU A 130 7.37 -13.22 -21.61
N ARG A 131 7.00 -14.40 -21.05
CA ARG A 131 5.59 -14.76 -20.87
C ARG A 131 4.95 -13.94 -19.75
N ALA A 132 5.74 -13.63 -18.72
CA ALA A 132 5.33 -12.81 -17.59
C ALA A 132 6.54 -12.16 -16.93
N LEU A 133 6.31 -11.02 -16.29
CA LEU A 133 7.31 -10.28 -15.53
C LEU A 133 6.63 -9.65 -14.32
N ARG A 134 7.21 -9.84 -13.13
CA ARG A 134 6.73 -9.17 -11.92
C ARG A 134 7.88 -8.52 -11.17
N LEU A 135 7.69 -7.26 -10.77
CA LEU A 135 8.60 -6.59 -9.84
C LEU A 135 8.22 -7.00 -8.41
N GLU A 136 9.09 -7.78 -7.76
CA GLU A 136 8.83 -8.34 -6.44
C GLU A 136 9.26 -7.39 -5.32
N ASP A 137 10.44 -6.78 -5.42
CA ASP A 137 10.95 -5.89 -4.40
C ASP A 137 11.97 -4.89 -4.97
N LEU A 138 12.24 -3.83 -4.22
CA LEU A 138 13.26 -2.83 -4.51
C LEU A 138 14.10 -2.53 -3.26
N ARG A 139 15.42 -2.46 -3.41
CA ARG A 139 16.30 -1.77 -2.46
C ARG A 139 16.51 -0.35 -2.96
N ILE A 140 16.07 0.63 -2.19
CA ILE A 140 16.23 2.04 -2.52
C ILE A 140 17.43 2.59 -1.75
N PRO A 141 18.47 3.13 -2.43
CA PRO A 141 19.63 3.66 -1.74
C PRO A 141 19.28 4.92 -0.93
N VAL A 142 19.90 5.07 0.24
CA VAL A 142 19.71 6.24 1.13
C VAL A 142 19.96 7.55 0.38
N ALA A 143 20.94 7.58 -0.52
CA ALA A 143 21.22 8.76 -1.36
C ALA A 143 20.00 9.21 -2.17
N TYR A 144 19.20 8.27 -2.71
CA TYR A 144 17.97 8.61 -3.44
C TYR A 144 16.83 8.97 -2.48
N LEU A 145 16.67 8.26 -1.36
CA LEU A 145 15.66 8.57 -0.34
C LEU A 145 15.78 10.03 0.16
N LYS A 146 16.99 10.55 0.27
CA LYS A 146 17.25 11.95 0.69
C LYS A 146 16.70 13.01 -0.27
N THR A 147 16.28 12.64 -1.46
CA THR A 147 15.64 13.55 -2.42
C THR A 147 14.12 13.65 -2.22
N PHE A 148 13.55 12.86 -1.31
CA PHE A 148 12.13 12.86 -0.98
C PHE A 148 11.86 13.44 0.40
N LYS A 149 10.65 13.99 0.60
CA LYS A 149 10.22 14.53 1.89
C LYS A 149 9.56 13.49 2.79
N GLY A 150 8.99 12.43 2.21
CA GLY A 150 8.17 11.46 2.91
C GLY A 150 6.82 12.01 3.36
N ALA A 151 6.22 11.37 4.35
CA ALA A 151 4.90 11.74 4.89
C ALA A 151 4.87 13.18 5.41
N PRO A 152 3.76 13.92 5.23
CA PRO A 152 3.59 15.26 5.78
C PRO A 152 3.77 15.34 7.30
N HIS A 153 3.36 14.31 8.04
CA HIS A 153 3.43 14.27 9.51
C HIS A 153 4.17 13.04 10.04
N GLY A 154 3.81 11.84 9.59
CA GLY A 154 4.23 10.60 10.21
C GLY A 154 3.42 10.25 11.48
N ILE A 155 3.60 9.03 11.98
CA ILE A 155 2.78 8.46 13.05
C ILE A 155 2.84 9.25 14.37
N PRO A 156 4.02 9.62 14.91
CA PRO A 156 4.07 10.32 16.19
C PRO A 156 3.38 11.69 16.16
N VAL A 157 3.62 12.47 15.11
CA VAL A 157 3.04 13.81 14.96
C VAL A 157 1.52 13.73 14.80
N GLU A 158 1.03 12.76 14.04
CA GLU A 158 -0.40 12.53 13.90
C GLU A 158 -1.05 12.16 15.23
N ARG A 159 -0.43 11.29 16.01
CA ARG A 159 -0.93 10.93 17.35
C ARG A 159 -1.00 12.14 18.27
N ASP A 160 -0.01 13.02 18.23
CA ASP A 160 -0.01 14.28 18.98
C ASP A 160 -1.14 15.21 18.53
N MET A 161 -1.36 15.36 17.22
CA MET A 161 -2.46 16.16 16.68
C MET A 161 -3.85 15.65 17.11
N LEU A 162 -4.00 14.33 17.23
CA LEU A 162 -5.25 13.67 17.61
C LEU A 162 -5.40 13.51 19.13
N ASN A 163 -4.32 13.65 19.87
CA ASN A 163 -4.22 13.30 21.30
C ASN A 163 -4.68 11.85 21.58
N LYS A 164 -4.19 10.89 20.80
CA LYS A 164 -4.56 9.47 20.89
C LYS A 164 -3.35 8.56 20.87
N TYR A 165 -3.17 7.79 21.96
CA TYR A 165 -1.99 6.96 22.19
C TYR A 165 -2.36 5.56 22.66
N GLY A 166 -1.44 4.61 22.48
CA GLY A 166 -1.51 3.28 23.08
C GLY A 166 -2.63 2.37 22.59
N ARG A 167 -3.19 2.65 21.42
CA ARG A 167 -4.22 1.84 20.77
C ARG A 167 -4.29 2.08 19.27
N PRO A 168 -4.82 1.15 18.49
CA PRO A 168 -5.26 1.44 17.11
C PRO A 168 -6.25 2.58 17.05
N LEU A 169 -6.24 3.29 15.91
CA LEU A 169 -7.30 4.24 15.57
C LEU A 169 -8.46 3.49 14.93
N LEU A 170 -9.68 3.94 15.20
CA LEU A 170 -10.91 3.33 14.67
C LEU A 170 -11.55 4.23 13.61
N GLY A 171 -11.98 3.64 12.52
CA GLY A 171 -12.68 4.35 11.48
C GLY A 171 -13.81 3.55 10.83
N ALA A 172 -14.61 4.24 10.02
CA ALA A 172 -15.61 3.64 9.16
C ALA A 172 -15.74 4.38 7.84
N THR A 173 -15.78 3.63 6.74
CA THR A 173 -16.18 4.20 5.45
C THR A 173 -17.69 4.33 5.41
N VAL A 174 -18.20 5.48 4.98
CA VAL A 174 -19.64 5.75 4.86
C VAL A 174 -20.28 4.77 3.88
N LYS A 175 -21.41 4.21 4.25
CA LYS A 175 -22.25 3.30 3.44
C LYS A 175 -23.71 3.75 3.44
N PRO A 176 -24.46 3.57 2.33
CA PRO A 176 -23.98 3.05 1.05
C PRO A 176 -22.92 3.96 0.43
N LYS A 177 -22.05 3.40 -0.41
CA LYS A 177 -20.95 4.14 -1.06
C LYS A 177 -21.43 5.37 -1.82
N LEU A 178 -22.53 5.24 -2.54
CA LEU A 178 -23.12 6.23 -3.43
C LEU A 178 -24.61 6.34 -3.19
N GLY A 179 -25.20 7.49 -3.52
CA GLY A 179 -26.66 7.73 -3.54
C GLY A 179 -27.21 8.54 -2.36
N LEU A 180 -26.44 8.74 -1.28
CA LEU A 180 -26.87 9.59 -0.17
C LEU A 180 -26.85 11.07 -0.57
N SER A 181 -27.84 11.85 -0.05
CA SER A 181 -27.75 13.30 -0.06
C SER A 181 -26.69 13.77 0.92
N GLY A 182 -26.14 14.98 0.74
CA GLY A 182 -25.14 15.56 1.65
C GLY A 182 -25.59 15.56 3.10
N ARG A 183 -26.86 15.92 3.36
CA ARG A 183 -27.45 15.93 4.70
C ARG A 183 -27.46 14.51 5.34
N ASN A 184 -27.90 13.50 4.61
CA ASN A 184 -27.93 12.13 5.12
C ASN A 184 -26.51 11.57 5.27
N TYR A 185 -25.59 11.96 4.39
CA TYR A 185 -24.18 11.63 4.50
C TYR A 185 -23.58 12.17 5.81
N GLY A 186 -23.80 13.44 6.12
CA GLY A 186 -23.38 14.06 7.38
C GLY A 186 -23.98 13.36 8.60
N ARG A 187 -25.24 12.90 8.52
CA ARG A 187 -25.85 12.11 9.60
C ARG A 187 -25.09 10.81 9.87
N VAL A 188 -24.72 10.06 8.83
CA VAL A 188 -23.91 8.82 8.98
C VAL A 188 -22.57 9.15 9.63
N VAL A 189 -21.89 10.22 9.18
CA VAL A 189 -20.63 10.68 9.77
C VAL A 189 -20.79 10.97 11.26
N TYR A 190 -21.80 11.75 11.63
CA TYR A 190 -22.07 12.10 13.03
C TYR A 190 -22.31 10.86 13.90
N GLU A 191 -23.23 9.98 13.49
CA GLU A 191 -23.59 8.79 14.27
C GLU A 191 -22.38 7.87 14.51
N ALA A 192 -21.55 7.68 13.49
CA ALA A 192 -20.34 6.85 13.61
C ALA A 192 -19.30 7.47 14.57
N LEU A 193 -19.06 8.76 14.45
CA LEU A 193 -18.09 9.47 15.31
C LEU A 193 -18.59 9.62 16.74
N ALA A 194 -19.86 9.97 16.93
CA ALA A 194 -20.49 10.10 18.24
C ALA A 194 -20.53 8.76 18.99
N GLY A 195 -20.59 7.62 18.28
CA GLY A 195 -20.55 6.29 18.87
C GLY A 195 -19.17 5.85 19.34
N GLY A 196 -18.09 6.57 19.02
CA GLY A 196 -16.75 6.31 19.54
C GLY A 196 -15.67 6.05 18.50
N LEU A 197 -15.95 6.18 17.19
CA LEU A 197 -14.89 6.11 16.18
C LEU A 197 -14.06 7.40 16.18
N ASP A 198 -12.81 7.29 15.75
CA ASP A 198 -11.87 8.40 15.59
C ASP A 198 -12.06 9.08 14.24
N PHE A 199 -12.33 8.28 13.21
CA PHE A 199 -12.48 8.72 11.83
C PHE A 199 -13.73 8.17 11.16
N THR A 200 -14.23 8.92 10.20
CA THR A 200 -15.05 8.43 9.09
C THR A 200 -14.35 8.73 7.77
N LYS A 201 -14.76 8.10 6.70
CA LYS A 201 -14.06 8.17 5.42
C LYS A 201 -15.04 8.20 4.25
N ASP A 202 -14.77 9.08 3.28
CA ASP A 202 -15.30 8.95 1.92
C ASP A 202 -14.85 7.63 1.30
N ASP A 203 -15.66 7.03 0.45
CA ASP A 203 -15.21 5.88 -0.34
C ASP A 203 -14.42 6.34 -1.58
N GLU A 204 -13.71 5.42 -2.22
CA GLU A 204 -12.85 5.71 -3.37
C GLU A 204 -13.60 6.28 -4.58
N ASN A 205 -14.87 5.96 -4.71
CA ASN A 205 -15.69 6.33 -5.86
C ASN A 205 -16.66 7.49 -5.60
N ILE A 206 -16.59 8.15 -4.44
CA ILE A 206 -17.38 9.35 -4.16
C ILE A 206 -16.54 10.61 -4.41
N ASN A 207 -16.95 11.42 -5.36
CA ASN A 207 -16.30 12.67 -5.75
C ASN A 207 -17.32 13.82 -5.82
N SER A 208 -17.88 14.13 -7.01
CA SER A 208 -18.88 15.18 -7.19
C SER A 208 -19.99 14.69 -8.13
N GLN A 209 -20.76 13.71 -7.67
CA GLN A 209 -21.84 13.15 -8.47
C GLN A 209 -23.10 14.05 -8.45
N PRO A 210 -24.02 13.85 -9.41
CA PRO A 210 -25.28 14.63 -9.47
C PRO A 210 -26.14 14.54 -8.21
N PHE A 211 -26.13 13.41 -7.51
CA PHE A 211 -26.92 13.23 -6.27
C PHE A 211 -26.30 13.93 -5.05
N MET A 212 -24.98 14.22 -5.07
CA MET A 212 -24.28 14.89 -3.98
C MET A 212 -23.00 15.55 -4.51
N ARG A 213 -23.01 16.87 -4.57
CA ARG A 213 -21.83 17.66 -4.97
C ARG A 213 -20.79 17.68 -3.85
N TRP A 214 -19.51 17.78 -4.22
CA TRP A 214 -18.40 17.67 -3.27
C TRP A 214 -18.45 18.74 -2.15
N ARG A 215 -18.86 19.99 -2.47
CA ARG A 215 -18.99 21.07 -1.48
C ARG A 215 -20.02 20.72 -0.41
N ASP A 216 -21.18 20.23 -0.81
CA ASP A 216 -22.24 19.83 0.12
C ASP A 216 -21.76 18.70 1.02
N ARG A 217 -21.11 17.69 0.44
CA ARG A 217 -20.56 16.57 1.23
C ARG A 217 -19.56 17.07 2.27
N PHE A 218 -18.60 17.91 1.87
CA PHE A 218 -17.57 18.44 2.77
C PHE A 218 -18.17 19.25 3.91
N LEU A 219 -19.12 20.15 3.61
CA LEU A 219 -19.79 20.97 4.61
C LEU A 219 -20.56 20.10 5.62
N TYR A 220 -21.42 19.19 5.17
CA TYR A 220 -22.19 18.33 6.06
C TYR A 220 -21.30 17.37 6.86
N ALA A 221 -20.24 16.84 6.25
CA ALA A 221 -19.29 15.98 6.95
C ALA A 221 -18.52 16.74 8.03
N GLN A 222 -18.02 17.94 7.73
CA GLN A 222 -17.28 18.74 8.71
C GLN A 222 -18.18 19.25 9.85
N GLU A 223 -19.41 19.65 9.56
CA GLU A 223 -20.40 19.97 10.59
C GLU A 223 -20.63 18.79 11.53
N ALA A 224 -20.74 17.59 10.98
CA ALA A 224 -20.91 16.36 11.75
C ALA A 224 -19.68 16.06 12.63
N VAL A 225 -18.47 16.25 12.10
CA VAL A 225 -17.21 16.12 12.86
C VAL A 225 -17.21 17.04 14.06
N MET A 226 -17.48 18.33 13.83
CA MET A 226 -17.49 19.34 14.91
C MET A 226 -18.53 19.02 15.99
N LYS A 227 -19.73 18.58 15.62
CA LYS A 227 -20.77 18.16 16.57
C LYS A 227 -20.34 16.93 17.38
N ALA A 228 -19.71 15.95 16.72
CA ALA A 228 -19.23 14.75 17.39
C ALA A 228 -18.09 15.08 18.36
N GLU A 229 -17.17 15.97 18.02
CA GLU A 229 -16.12 16.46 18.92
C GLU A 229 -16.71 17.14 20.17
N GLN A 230 -17.77 17.95 20.02
CA GLN A 230 -18.45 18.59 21.13
C GLN A 230 -19.11 17.60 22.10
N VAL A 231 -19.72 16.54 21.55
CA VAL A 231 -20.42 15.52 22.33
C VAL A 231 -19.46 14.58 23.04
N THR A 232 -18.36 14.20 22.37
CA THR A 232 -17.42 13.18 22.88
C THR A 232 -16.24 13.77 23.64
N GLY A 233 -15.91 15.03 23.41
CA GLY A 233 -14.67 15.64 23.95
C GLY A 233 -13.38 15.12 23.28
N GLU A 234 -13.48 14.35 22.21
CA GLU A 234 -12.36 13.77 21.48
C GLU A 234 -12.17 14.42 20.11
N ARG A 235 -10.92 14.57 19.67
CA ARG A 235 -10.62 14.96 18.30
C ARG A 235 -11.10 13.88 17.33
N LYS A 236 -11.77 14.32 16.28
CA LYS A 236 -12.33 13.47 15.22
C LYS A 236 -11.91 13.97 13.84
N GLY A 237 -12.04 13.13 12.83
CA GLY A 237 -11.79 13.52 11.46
C GLY A 237 -12.66 12.77 10.46
N HIS A 238 -12.80 13.38 9.28
CA HIS A 238 -13.42 12.74 8.13
C HIS A 238 -12.48 12.83 6.94
N TYR A 239 -12.12 11.69 6.33
CA TYR A 239 -11.26 11.67 5.16
C TYR A 239 -12.03 12.19 3.94
N MET A 240 -11.84 13.47 3.65
CA MET A 240 -12.49 14.14 2.52
C MET A 240 -11.78 13.80 1.23
N ASN A 241 -12.43 13.05 0.34
CA ASN A 241 -11.86 12.67 -0.95
C ASN A 241 -11.81 13.88 -1.88
N VAL A 242 -10.61 14.41 -2.08
CA VAL A 242 -10.33 15.55 -2.97
C VAL A 242 -10.02 15.13 -4.40
N THR A 243 -10.02 13.84 -4.70
CA THR A 243 -9.81 13.32 -6.05
C THR A 243 -10.79 13.95 -7.02
N ALA A 244 -10.27 14.46 -8.13
CA ALA A 244 -11.03 15.15 -9.16
C ALA A 244 -10.45 14.87 -10.55
N ALA A 245 -11.08 15.41 -11.58
CA ALA A 245 -10.65 15.22 -12.96
C ALA A 245 -9.34 15.95 -13.30
N THR A 246 -9.09 17.11 -12.66
CA THR A 246 -7.90 17.95 -12.89
C THR A 246 -7.24 18.35 -11.58
N MET A 247 -5.98 18.75 -11.63
CA MET A 247 -5.28 19.24 -10.44
C MET A 247 -5.81 20.58 -9.96
N GLU A 248 -6.32 21.41 -10.85
CA GLU A 248 -6.99 22.68 -10.52
C GLU A 248 -8.19 22.42 -9.60
N ASP A 249 -9.04 21.46 -9.97
CA ASP A 249 -10.18 21.04 -9.17
C ASP A 249 -9.74 20.42 -7.83
N VAL A 250 -8.65 19.61 -7.84
CA VAL A 250 -8.07 19.03 -6.62
C VAL A 250 -7.63 20.13 -5.66
N TYR A 251 -6.90 21.14 -6.15
CA TYR A 251 -6.46 22.25 -5.31
C TYR A 251 -7.63 23.06 -4.77
N GLU A 252 -8.69 23.30 -5.55
CA GLU A 252 -9.90 23.96 -5.07
C GLU A 252 -10.53 23.20 -3.89
N ARG A 253 -10.60 21.86 -3.99
CA ARG A 253 -11.13 20.99 -2.93
C ARG A 253 -10.24 20.98 -1.69
N LEU A 254 -8.91 20.97 -1.87
CA LEU A 254 -7.94 21.03 -0.78
C LEU A 254 -8.05 22.35 0.00
N GLU A 255 -8.07 23.50 -0.71
CA GLU A 255 -8.20 24.80 -0.08
C GLU A 255 -9.52 24.92 0.69
N PHE A 256 -10.61 24.44 0.10
CA PHE A 256 -11.91 24.46 0.77
C PHE A 256 -11.95 23.53 2.01
N ALA A 257 -11.38 22.34 1.93
CA ALA A 257 -11.27 21.43 3.07
C ALA A 257 -10.51 22.09 4.23
N LYS A 258 -9.40 22.78 3.93
CA LYS A 258 -8.64 23.56 4.91
C LYS A 258 -9.46 24.71 5.49
N GLU A 259 -10.15 25.49 4.64
CA GLU A 259 -10.98 26.63 5.05
C GLU A 259 -12.05 26.23 6.06
N ILE A 260 -12.72 25.09 5.85
CA ILE A 260 -13.76 24.60 6.76
C ILE A 260 -13.21 23.88 8.00
N GLY A 261 -11.88 23.75 8.14
CA GLY A 261 -11.22 23.20 9.33
C GLY A 261 -11.05 21.68 9.33
N SER A 262 -11.06 21.02 8.17
CA SER A 262 -10.70 19.60 8.09
C SER A 262 -9.24 19.39 8.49
N ILE A 263 -8.96 18.28 9.18
CA ILE A 263 -7.61 17.90 9.59
C ILE A 263 -6.98 16.86 8.65
N ILE A 264 -7.80 16.21 7.82
CA ILE A 264 -7.36 15.12 6.96
C ILE A 264 -8.10 15.14 5.62
N VAL A 265 -7.37 14.90 4.56
CA VAL A 265 -7.90 14.71 3.20
C VAL A 265 -7.49 13.35 2.66
N MET A 266 -8.20 12.91 1.63
CA MET A 266 -7.99 11.64 0.97
C MET A 266 -7.78 11.85 -0.52
N VAL A 267 -6.91 11.03 -1.09
CA VAL A 267 -6.71 10.90 -2.54
C VAL A 267 -6.75 9.44 -2.94
N ASP A 268 -7.07 9.19 -4.20
CA ASP A 268 -7.05 7.85 -4.79
C ASP A 268 -5.79 7.64 -5.62
N LEU A 269 -5.23 6.43 -5.57
CA LEU A 269 -4.08 6.02 -6.36
C LEU A 269 -4.27 6.27 -7.87
N THR A 270 -5.51 6.24 -8.34
CA THR A 270 -5.89 6.48 -9.74
C THR A 270 -5.50 7.86 -10.27
N MET A 271 -5.18 8.82 -9.39
CA MET A 271 -4.68 10.14 -9.79
C MET A 271 -3.30 10.10 -10.48
N GLY A 272 -2.52 9.05 -10.20
CA GLY A 272 -1.16 8.91 -10.71
C GLY A 272 -0.11 9.63 -9.85
N TYR A 273 1.15 9.22 -10.04
CA TYR A 273 2.25 9.57 -9.11
C TYR A 273 2.54 11.06 -9.03
N THR A 274 2.56 11.77 -10.18
CA THR A 274 2.81 13.22 -10.19
C THR A 274 1.75 13.99 -9.44
N ALA A 275 0.47 13.68 -9.64
CA ALA A 275 -0.62 14.32 -8.93
C ALA A 275 -0.57 14.04 -7.43
N LEU A 276 -0.28 12.79 -7.05
CA LEU A 276 -0.12 12.39 -5.65
C LEU A 276 1.02 13.15 -4.97
N GLN A 277 2.19 13.30 -5.62
CA GLN A 277 3.30 14.09 -5.07
C GLN A 277 2.94 15.58 -4.93
N SER A 278 2.18 16.13 -5.88
CA SER A 278 1.69 17.51 -5.80
C SER A 278 0.78 17.72 -4.59
N VAL A 279 -0.13 16.79 -4.32
CA VAL A 279 -1.00 16.83 -3.13
C VAL A 279 -0.19 16.65 -1.85
N SER A 280 0.76 15.72 -1.81
CA SER A 280 1.68 15.55 -0.67
C SER A 280 2.42 16.85 -0.35
N ASN A 281 2.99 17.51 -1.35
CA ASN A 281 3.65 18.81 -1.19
C ASN A 281 2.71 19.90 -0.67
N TRP A 282 1.47 19.92 -1.11
CA TRP A 282 0.46 20.83 -0.60
C TRP A 282 0.16 20.54 0.88
N CYS A 283 -0.02 19.27 1.25
CA CYS A 283 -0.28 18.85 2.63
C CYS A 283 0.87 19.22 3.57
N HIS A 284 2.13 19.05 3.14
CA HIS A 284 3.31 19.52 3.90
C HIS A 284 3.25 21.02 4.22
N ARG A 285 2.88 21.84 3.24
CA ARG A 285 2.82 23.30 3.43
C ARG A 285 1.65 23.76 4.28
N ASN A 286 0.59 22.97 4.36
CA ASN A 286 -0.68 23.36 4.96
C ASN A 286 -1.04 22.58 6.24
N GLY A 287 -0.14 21.70 6.73
CA GLY A 287 -0.36 20.93 7.96
C GLY A 287 -1.55 19.96 7.87
N MET A 288 -1.83 19.43 6.69
CA MET A 288 -2.95 18.52 6.44
C MET A 288 -2.48 17.05 6.45
N ILE A 289 -3.17 16.20 7.18
CA ILE A 289 -2.94 14.75 7.15
C ILE A 289 -3.42 14.22 5.80
N LEU A 290 -2.62 13.37 5.17
CA LEU A 290 -2.90 12.80 3.85
C LEU A 290 -3.14 11.30 3.91
N HIS A 291 -4.37 10.88 3.60
CA HIS A 291 -4.75 9.49 3.42
C HIS A 291 -4.76 9.11 1.94
N LEU A 292 -4.10 8.00 1.59
CA LEU A 292 -4.12 7.42 0.25
C LEU A 292 -4.99 6.16 0.21
N HIS A 293 -6.03 6.17 -0.62
CA HIS A 293 -6.78 4.98 -0.98
C HIS A 293 -6.12 4.28 -2.17
N ARG A 294 -5.81 2.99 -2.02
CA ARG A 294 -5.11 2.21 -3.05
C ARG A 294 -6.02 1.60 -4.13
N ALA A 295 -7.21 2.14 -4.35
CA ALA A 295 -8.12 1.64 -5.37
C ALA A 295 -7.40 1.43 -6.71
N SER A 296 -7.76 0.39 -7.44
CA SER A 296 -7.15 -0.10 -8.69
C SER A 296 -5.83 -0.86 -8.56
N HIS A 297 -5.14 -0.82 -7.42
CA HIS A 297 -3.84 -1.50 -7.29
C HIS A 297 -3.92 -3.00 -7.62
N ALA A 298 -5.01 -3.67 -7.23
CA ALA A 298 -5.14 -5.12 -7.40
C ALA A 298 -5.14 -5.57 -8.86
N THR A 299 -5.40 -4.67 -9.82
CA THR A 299 -5.29 -4.96 -11.26
C THR A 299 -3.86 -5.35 -11.66
N PHE A 300 -2.85 -4.87 -10.94
CA PHE A 300 -1.44 -5.16 -11.21
C PHE A 300 -0.67 -5.75 -10.02
N THR A 301 -1.27 -5.84 -8.81
CA THR A 301 -0.57 -6.42 -7.64
C THR A 301 -1.02 -7.83 -7.27
N ARG A 302 -2.23 -8.25 -7.67
CA ARG A 302 -2.81 -9.51 -7.22
C ARG A 302 -2.20 -10.75 -7.90
N GLN A 303 -1.76 -10.64 -9.13
CA GLN A 303 -1.23 -11.76 -9.90
C GLN A 303 0.20 -12.09 -9.48
N LYS A 304 0.45 -13.36 -9.12
CA LYS A 304 1.76 -13.79 -8.63
C LYS A 304 2.86 -13.80 -9.69
N ASN A 305 2.52 -13.93 -10.96
CA ASN A 305 3.47 -14.08 -12.06
C ASN A 305 3.70 -12.82 -12.89
N HIS A 306 2.78 -11.82 -12.83
CA HIS A 306 2.87 -10.62 -13.65
C HIS A 306 2.39 -9.37 -12.90
N GLY A 307 3.06 -8.25 -13.12
CA GLY A 307 2.72 -6.97 -12.50
C GLY A 307 3.76 -6.48 -11.48
N ILE A 308 3.29 -5.89 -10.38
CA ILE A 308 4.14 -5.45 -9.26
C ILE A 308 3.61 -5.98 -7.94
N ASN A 309 4.51 -6.33 -7.02
CA ASN A 309 4.09 -6.64 -5.66
C ASN A 309 3.67 -5.38 -4.91
N PHE A 310 2.67 -5.47 -4.05
CA PHE A 310 2.20 -4.31 -3.28
C PHE A 310 3.29 -3.72 -2.37
N ARG A 311 4.28 -4.51 -1.92
CA ARG A 311 5.41 -3.99 -1.14
C ARG A 311 6.20 -2.91 -1.87
N VAL A 312 6.35 -3.04 -3.18
CA VAL A 312 7.01 -2.02 -4.02
C VAL A 312 6.18 -0.74 -4.05
N LEU A 313 4.87 -0.88 -4.26
CA LEU A 313 3.94 0.25 -4.22
C LEU A 313 3.96 0.94 -2.84
N ALA A 314 3.99 0.17 -1.75
CA ALA A 314 4.11 0.70 -0.39
C ALA A 314 5.40 1.51 -0.19
N LYS A 315 6.54 1.02 -0.71
CA LYS A 315 7.81 1.76 -0.69
C LYS A 315 7.71 3.08 -1.45
N TRP A 316 7.17 3.06 -2.67
CA TRP A 316 6.99 4.28 -3.45
C TRP A 316 6.07 5.29 -2.77
N MET A 317 4.98 4.84 -2.13
CA MET A 317 4.05 5.75 -1.44
C MET A 317 4.66 6.32 -0.18
N ARG A 318 5.49 5.57 0.55
CA ARG A 318 6.26 6.10 1.68
C ARG A 318 7.25 7.18 1.22
N MET A 319 7.92 6.99 0.09
CA MET A 319 8.82 7.98 -0.50
C MET A 319 8.05 9.22 -0.98
N LEU A 320 6.99 9.00 -1.74
CA LEU A 320 6.11 10.04 -2.30
C LEU A 320 5.55 10.95 -1.20
N GLY A 321 5.17 10.37 -0.06
CA GLY A 321 4.79 11.10 1.13
C GLY A 321 3.29 11.10 1.42
N VAL A 322 2.78 10.00 1.96
CA VAL A 322 1.43 9.89 2.51
C VAL A 322 1.50 9.58 4.00
N ASP A 323 0.53 10.05 4.79
CA ASP A 323 0.45 9.72 6.22
C ASP A 323 -0.25 8.38 6.44
N HIS A 324 -1.25 8.05 5.61
CA HIS A 324 -1.98 6.79 5.65
C HIS A 324 -2.00 6.11 4.29
N ILE A 325 -1.98 4.78 4.29
CA ILE A 325 -2.26 3.95 3.11
C ILE A 325 -2.95 2.65 3.51
N HIS A 326 -3.97 2.25 2.74
CA HIS A 326 -4.56 0.92 2.88
C HIS A 326 -3.51 -0.17 2.61
N ALA A 327 -3.34 -1.11 3.54
CA ALA A 327 -2.30 -2.14 3.46
C ALA A 327 -2.81 -3.58 3.66
N GLY A 328 -4.13 -3.77 3.75
CA GLY A 328 -4.77 -5.07 3.92
C GLY A 328 -5.11 -5.40 5.36
N THR A 329 -5.96 -6.42 5.55
CA THR A 329 -6.47 -6.85 6.85
C THR A 329 -6.02 -8.25 7.25
N ALA A 330 -5.55 -9.04 6.30
CA ALA A 330 -5.25 -10.48 6.45
C ALA A 330 -6.45 -11.37 6.85
N VAL A 331 -7.48 -10.81 7.49
CA VAL A 331 -8.66 -11.55 7.99
C VAL A 331 -9.97 -11.15 7.30
N GLY A 332 -9.93 -10.15 6.41
CA GLY A 332 -11.12 -9.63 5.72
C GLY A 332 -11.38 -10.28 4.36
N LYS A 333 -12.29 -9.70 3.61
CA LYS A 333 -12.78 -10.22 2.31
C LYS A 333 -11.86 -9.95 1.12
N LEU A 334 -10.83 -9.11 1.28
CA LEU A 334 -9.91 -8.72 0.21
C LEU A 334 -8.67 -9.59 0.23
N GLU A 335 -8.06 -9.78 -0.96
CA GLU A 335 -6.81 -10.50 -1.12
C GLU A 335 -5.73 -10.03 -0.13
N GLY A 336 -5.05 -10.96 0.52
CA GLY A 336 -3.92 -10.67 1.40
C GLY A 336 -3.50 -11.86 2.24
N ASP A 337 -2.35 -12.42 1.94
CA ASP A 337 -1.70 -13.39 2.81
C ASP A 337 -1.28 -12.72 4.14
N PRO A 338 -1.51 -13.34 5.31
CA PRO A 338 -1.18 -12.74 6.61
C PRO A 338 0.28 -12.35 6.78
N ASN A 339 1.22 -13.19 6.30
CA ASN A 339 2.64 -12.91 6.41
C ASN A 339 3.08 -11.77 5.49
N LEU A 340 2.62 -11.79 4.23
CA LEU A 340 2.91 -10.69 3.29
C LEU A 340 2.32 -9.38 3.80
N THR A 341 1.11 -9.41 4.35
CA THR A 341 0.47 -8.21 4.94
C THR A 341 1.30 -7.66 6.10
N ARG A 342 1.81 -8.51 6.99
CA ARG A 342 2.74 -8.08 8.06
C ARG A 342 4.01 -7.46 7.50
N GLY A 343 4.55 -8.01 6.40
CA GLY A 343 5.69 -7.43 5.69
C GLY A 343 5.40 -6.03 5.15
N TYR A 344 4.21 -5.79 4.62
CA TYR A 344 3.80 -4.43 4.18
C TYR A 344 3.75 -3.45 5.35
N TYR A 345 3.24 -3.88 6.51
CA TYR A 345 3.20 -3.06 7.72
C TYR A 345 4.61 -2.73 8.23
N ASP A 346 5.51 -3.70 8.23
CA ASP A 346 6.90 -3.48 8.62
C ASP A 346 7.58 -2.45 7.70
N ILE A 347 7.41 -2.56 6.38
CA ILE A 347 7.94 -1.62 5.39
C ILE A 347 7.41 -0.20 5.61
N LEU A 348 6.13 -0.05 5.98
CA LEU A 348 5.52 1.26 6.18
C LEU A 348 5.93 1.91 7.52
N ARG A 349 6.18 1.11 8.57
CA ARG A 349 6.33 1.62 9.94
C ARG A 349 7.76 1.64 10.46
N LEU A 350 8.57 0.62 10.13
CA LEU A 350 9.91 0.50 10.69
C LEU A 350 10.89 1.46 9.98
N GLN A 351 11.85 1.99 10.72
CA GLN A 351 12.90 2.83 10.15
C GLN A 351 13.98 2.00 9.44
N HIS A 352 14.19 0.77 9.91
CA HIS A 352 15.08 -0.19 9.30
C HIS A 352 14.38 -1.53 9.19
N VAL A 353 14.40 -2.12 8.01
CA VAL A 353 13.76 -3.39 7.70
C VAL A 353 14.81 -4.37 7.23
N TYR A 354 14.87 -5.55 7.85
CA TYR A 354 15.77 -6.62 7.46
C TYR A 354 15.08 -7.63 6.53
N PRO A 355 15.85 -8.36 5.71
CA PRO A 355 15.30 -9.43 4.88
C PRO A 355 14.53 -10.46 5.72
N ASP A 356 13.31 -10.76 5.29
CA ASP A 356 12.44 -11.79 5.86
C ASP A 356 11.61 -12.41 4.74
N PRO A 357 12.09 -13.50 4.10
CA PRO A 357 11.40 -14.13 2.99
C PRO A 357 10.00 -14.64 3.33
N VAL A 358 9.74 -15.01 4.60
CA VAL A 358 8.39 -15.43 5.05
C VAL A 358 7.40 -14.28 4.94
N LYS A 359 7.86 -13.05 5.18
CA LYS A 359 7.08 -11.83 4.99
C LYS A 359 7.25 -11.22 3.59
N GLY A 360 7.96 -11.91 2.69
CA GLY A 360 8.23 -11.46 1.35
C GLY A 360 9.19 -10.27 1.26
N ILE A 361 9.98 -10.00 2.30
CA ILE A 361 10.97 -8.92 2.32
C ILE A 361 12.31 -9.49 1.84
N TYR A 362 12.75 -9.08 0.66
CA TYR A 362 13.96 -9.63 0.04
C TYR A 362 15.19 -8.76 0.26
N PHE A 363 15.01 -7.48 0.55
CA PHE A 363 16.11 -6.55 0.74
C PHE A 363 16.06 -5.89 2.11
N GLU A 364 17.24 -5.69 2.67
CA GLU A 364 17.42 -4.72 3.73
C GLU A 364 17.07 -3.32 3.21
N GLN A 365 16.32 -2.55 4.00
CA GLN A 365 15.92 -1.19 3.67
C GLN A 365 16.10 -0.27 4.87
N ASP A 366 17.07 0.62 4.78
CA ASP A 366 17.22 1.77 5.65
C ASP A 366 16.37 2.92 5.08
N TRP A 367 15.41 3.41 5.85
CA TRP A 367 14.53 4.51 5.45
C TRP A 367 15.11 5.89 5.78
N ALA A 368 16.33 5.94 6.30
CA ALA A 368 17.02 7.18 6.71
C ALA A 368 16.13 8.00 7.68
N TYR A 369 15.69 9.18 7.26
CA TYR A 369 14.83 10.07 8.05
C TYR A 369 13.36 10.08 7.61
N LEU A 370 12.99 9.32 6.58
CA LEU A 370 11.61 9.33 6.10
C LEU A 370 10.64 8.84 7.17
N PRO A 371 9.58 9.62 7.49
CA PRO A 371 8.63 9.27 8.52
C PRO A 371 7.95 7.94 8.28
N ALA A 372 7.52 7.30 9.35
CA ALA A 372 6.66 6.13 9.30
C ALA A 372 5.26 6.49 8.81
N VAL A 373 4.66 5.60 8.04
CA VAL A 373 3.32 5.72 7.47
C VAL A 373 2.36 4.82 8.24
N MET A 374 1.19 5.35 8.60
CA MET A 374 0.13 4.61 9.29
C MET A 374 -0.59 3.67 8.32
N PRO A 375 -0.46 2.34 8.45
CA PRO A 375 -1.25 1.42 7.66
C PRO A 375 -2.73 1.49 8.01
N VAL A 376 -3.59 1.26 7.03
CA VAL A 376 -5.04 1.19 7.23
C VAL A 376 -5.53 -0.20 6.86
N ALA A 377 -6.16 -0.88 7.82
CA ALA A 377 -6.80 -2.17 7.63
C ALA A 377 -8.29 -1.98 7.34
N SER A 378 -8.73 -2.34 6.14
CA SER A 378 -10.10 -2.17 5.69
C SER A 378 -10.53 -3.32 4.78
N GLY A 379 -11.80 -3.68 4.83
CA GLY A 379 -12.39 -4.66 3.93
C GLY A 379 -12.94 -5.91 4.61
N GLY A 380 -14.17 -5.82 5.15
CA GLY A 380 -14.89 -6.96 5.71
C GLY A 380 -14.48 -7.35 7.12
N ILE A 381 -14.01 -6.41 7.94
CA ILE A 381 -13.69 -6.65 9.35
C ILE A 381 -14.85 -6.27 10.26
N HIS A 382 -14.93 -6.91 11.41
CA HIS A 382 -15.97 -6.70 12.43
C HIS A 382 -15.43 -6.87 13.86
N ALA A 383 -16.19 -6.43 14.85
CA ALA A 383 -15.76 -6.41 16.28
C ALA A 383 -15.29 -7.77 16.80
N GLY A 384 -15.86 -8.89 16.31
CA GLY A 384 -15.48 -10.25 16.72
C GLY A 384 -14.04 -10.64 16.32
N GLN A 385 -13.41 -9.92 15.40
CA GLN A 385 -12.04 -10.15 14.95
C GLN A 385 -11.00 -9.24 15.66
N MET A 386 -11.42 -8.45 16.63
CA MET A 386 -10.55 -7.43 17.24
C MET A 386 -9.28 -8.00 17.86
N HIS A 387 -9.34 -9.18 18.45
CA HIS A 387 -8.18 -9.88 19.01
C HIS A 387 -7.14 -10.25 17.93
N LEU A 388 -7.62 -10.72 16.77
CA LEU A 388 -6.75 -11.04 15.63
C LEU A 388 -6.09 -9.78 15.06
N LEU A 389 -6.88 -8.72 14.86
CA LEU A 389 -6.40 -7.45 14.31
C LEU A 389 -5.34 -6.80 15.20
N LEU A 390 -5.58 -6.76 16.52
CA LEU A 390 -4.62 -6.20 17.47
C LEU A 390 -3.35 -7.05 17.58
N SER A 391 -3.46 -8.37 17.57
CA SER A 391 -2.31 -9.29 17.55
C SER A 391 -1.45 -9.18 16.31
N LEU A 392 -2.10 -9.06 15.13
CA LEU A 392 -1.39 -8.97 13.85
C LEU A 392 -0.70 -7.63 13.64
N PHE A 393 -1.34 -6.53 14.06
CA PHE A 393 -0.96 -5.20 13.60
C PHE A 393 -0.48 -4.24 14.70
N GLY A 394 -0.74 -4.57 15.97
CA GLY A 394 -0.35 -3.71 17.10
C GLY A 394 -1.13 -2.39 17.12
N ASP A 395 -0.52 -1.33 17.66
CA ASP A 395 -1.19 -0.04 17.89
C ASP A 395 -1.18 0.89 16.67
N ASP A 396 -0.10 0.87 15.88
CA ASP A 396 0.08 1.80 14.78
C ASP A 396 -0.62 1.32 13.50
N VAL A 397 -1.93 1.39 13.54
CA VAL A 397 -2.85 1.03 12.45
C VAL A 397 -4.17 1.76 12.62
N VAL A 398 -4.84 2.08 11.50
CA VAL A 398 -6.25 2.47 11.50
C VAL A 398 -7.10 1.27 11.11
N LEU A 399 -8.02 0.86 11.96
CA LEU A 399 -8.98 -0.22 11.70
C LEU A 399 -10.28 0.38 11.18
N GLN A 400 -10.61 0.10 9.91
CA GLN A 400 -11.78 0.67 9.21
C GLN A 400 -12.91 -0.37 9.13
N PHE A 401 -13.96 -0.17 9.92
CA PHE A 401 -15.12 -1.06 10.04
C PHE A 401 -16.33 -0.51 9.28
N GLY A 402 -16.29 -0.46 7.95
CA GLY A 402 -17.41 0.08 7.15
C GLY A 402 -18.73 -0.64 7.42
N GLY A 403 -18.90 -1.84 6.88
CA GLY A 403 -20.09 -2.68 7.15
C GLY A 403 -20.26 -3.05 8.62
N GLY A 404 -19.15 -3.32 9.31
CA GLY A 404 -19.11 -3.67 10.74
C GLY A 404 -19.48 -2.53 11.70
N THR A 405 -19.72 -1.32 11.18
CA THR A 405 -20.30 -0.19 11.93
C THR A 405 -21.70 0.14 11.44
N ILE A 406 -21.83 0.40 10.14
CA ILE A 406 -23.06 0.98 9.57
C ILE A 406 -24.17 -0.06 9.40
N GLY A 407 -23.80 -1.33 9.27
CA GLY A 407 -24.74 -2.44 9.18
C GLY A 407 -25.21 -3.01 10.54
N HIS A 408 -24.86 -2.37 11.66
CA HIS A 408 -25.19 -2.88 12.99
C HIS A 408 -26.72 -2.91 13.22
N PRO A 409 -27.27 -4.01 13.77
CA PRO A 409 -28.74 -4.17 13.92
C PRO A 409 -29.40 -3.12 14.81
N MET A 410 -28.64 -2.53 15.75
CA MET A 410 -29.13 -1.46 16.63
C MET A 410 -28.79 -0.04 16.12
N GLY A 411 -28.31 0.09 14.87
CA GLY A 411 -27.97 1.37 14.25
C GLY A 411 -26.48 1.72 14.30
N ILE A 412 -26.11 2.79 13.61
CA ILE A 412 -24.73 3.18 13.32
C ILE A 412 -23.95 3.50 14.61
N GLN A 413 -24.56 4.26 15.51
CA GLN A 413 -23.91 4.64 16.77
C GLN A 413 -23.58 3.42 17.64
N ALA A 414 -24.50 2.46 17.72
CA ALA A 414 -24.27 1.20 18.41
C ALA A 414 -23.17 0.38 17.74
N GLY A 415 -23.07 0.36 16.41
CA GLY A 415 -21.99 -0.29 15.69
C GLY A 415 -20.63 0.32 16.01
N ALA A 416 -20.54 1.63 16.05
CA ALA A 416 -19.34 2.35 16.47
C ALA A 416 -18.96 2.02 17.92
N THR A 417 -19.94 2.03 18.83
CA THR A 417 -19.75 1.66 20.23
C THR A 417 -19.26 0.21 20.39
N ALA A 418 -19.82 -0.73 19.65
CA ALA A 418 -19.38 -2.12 19.67
C ALA A 418 -17.91 -2.27 19.30
N ASN A 419 -17.46 -1.61 18.25
CA ASN A 419 -16.05 -1.63 17.84
C ASN A 419 -15.14 -0.97 18.88
N ARG A 420 -15.56 0.14 19.49
CA ARG A 420 -14.79 0.83 20.52
C ARG A 420 -14.67 -0.01 21.80
N VAL A 421 -15.76 -0.60 22.28
CA VAL A 421 -15.75 -1.48 23.46
C VAL A 421 -14.89 -2.72 23.22
N ALA A 422 -14.98 -3.33 22.03
CA ALA A 422 -14.14 -4.48 21.68
C ALA A 422 -12.64 -4.11 21.70
N LEU A 423 -12.28 -2.96 21.13
CA LEU A 423 -10.89 -2.49 21.14
C LEU A 423 -10.39 -2.22 22.55
N GLU A 424 -11.14 -1.48 23.36
CA GLU A 424 -10.73 -1.14 24.72
C GLU A 424 -10.56 -2.38 25.60
N ALA A 425 -11.45 -3.37 25.48
CA ALA A 425 -11.35 -4.65 26.18
C ALA A 425 -10.06 -5.41 25.79
N MET A 426 -9.72 -5.44 24.48
CA MET A 426 -8.51 -6.09 24.01
C MET A 426 -7.23 -5.37 24.44
N VAL A 427 -7.19 -4.05 24.34
CA VAL A 427 -6.05 -3.23 24.77
C VAL A 427 -5.83 -3.38 26.27
N LYS A 428 -6.89 -3.35 27.08
CA LYS A 428 -6.81 -3.59 28.52
C LYS A 428 -6.23 -4.97 28.84
N ALA A 429 -6.77 -6.02 28.23
CA ALA A 429 -6.30 -7.38 28.46
C ALA A 429 -4.84 -7.56 28.07
N ARG A 430 -4.42 -7.02 26.93
CA ARG A 430 -3.02 -7.02 26.50
C ARG A 430 -2.11 -6.33 27.51
N ASN A 431 -2.51 -5.15 27.98
CA ASN A 431 -1.73 -4.38 28.96
C ASN A 431 -1.65 -5.05 30.33
N GLU A 432 -2.60 -5.91 30.65
CA GLU A 432 -2.58 -6.79 31.81
C GLU A 432 -1.72 -8.06 31.60
N GLY A 433 -1.09 -8.21 30.42
CA GLY A 433 -0.22 -9.34 30.08
C GLY A 433 -0.96 -10.62 29.67
N ARG A 434 -2.24 -10.52 29.34
CA ARG A 434 -3.04 -11.68 28.87
C ARG A 434 -2.71 -12.01 27.42
N ASP A 435 -2.83 -13.28 27.07
CA ASP A 435 -2.73 -13.75 25.68
C ASP A 435 -4.03 -13.43 24.94
N ILE A 436 -4.08 -12.25 24.28
CA ILE A 436 -5.26 -11.81 23.55
C ILE A 436 -5.57 -12.67 22.33
N LEU A 437 -4.59 -13.41 21.79
CA LEU A 437 -4.84 -14.31 20.67
C LEU A 437 -5.60 -15.56 21.14
N ALA A 438 -5.14 -16.19 22.21
CA ALA A 438 -5.76 -17.38 22.77
C ALA A 438 -7.06 -17.08 23.52
N GLU A 439 -7.09 -16.00 24.30
CA GLU A 439 -8.22 -15.63 25.17
C GLU A 439 -9.21 -14.66 24.54
N GLY A 440 -8.90 -14.13 23.35
CA GLY A 440 -9.66 -13.05 22.71
C GLY A 440 -11.17 -13.27 22.60
N PRO A 441 -11.65 -14.43 22.12
CA PRO A 441 -13.08 -14.70 22.05
C PRO A 441 -13.79 -14.61 23.41
N GLU A 442 -13.14 -15.11 24.48
CA GLU A 442 -13.73 -15.07 25.83
C GLU A 442 -13.69 -13.65 26.43
N ILE A 443 -12.63 -12.88 26.15
CA ILE A 443 -12.55 -11.47 26.53
C ILE A 443 -13.68 -10.67 25.90
N LEU A 444 -13.92 -10.86 24.61
CA LEU A 444 -15.02 -10.19 23.89
C LEU A 444 -16.38 -10.58 24.45
N LYS A 445 -16.60 -11.87 24.70
CA LYS A 445 -17.84 -12.38 25.29
C LYS A 445 -18.11 -11.79 26.66
N LYS A 446 -17.06 -11.67 27.51
CA LYS A 446 -17.15 -11.04 28.82
C LYS A 446 -17.47 -9.55 28.72
N ALA A 447 -16.81 -8.82 27.80
CA ALA A 447 -17.09 -7.41 27.57
C ALA A 447 -18.54 -7.20 27.05
N ALA A 448 -19.05 -8.10 26.22
CA ALA A 448 -20.41 -8.06 25.70
C ALA A 448 -21.49 -8.17 26.80
N GLN A 449 -21.20 -8.76 27.96
CA GLN A 449 -22.14 -8.81 29.09
C GLN A 449 -22.51 -7.41 29.59
N HIS A 450 -21.64 -6.43 29.38
CA HIS A 450 -21.83 -5.05 29.80
C HIS A 450 -22.05 -4.08 28.65
N SER A 451 -22.15 -4.58 27.41
CA SER A 451 -22.38 -3.79 26.20
C SER A 451 -23.37 -4.47 25.28
N PRO A 452 -24.65 -4.09 25.31
CA PRO A 452 -25.66 -4.60 24.37
C PRO A 452 -25.25 -4.43 22.90
N ALA A 453 -24.56 -3.34 22.56
CA ALA A 453 -24.03 -3.09 21.23
C ALA A 453 -23.00 -4.15 20.82
N LEU A 454 -22.03 -4.46 21.67
CA LEU A 454 -21.06 -5.50 21.36
C LEU A 454 -21.71 -6.88 21.32
N ALA A 455 -22.63 -7.18 22.24
CA ALA A 455 -23.37 -8.44 22.23
C ALA A 455 -24.10 -8.67 20.91
N ALA A 456 -24.83 -7.64 20.42
CA ALA A 456 -25.54 -7.73 19.13
C ALA A 456 -24.58 -7.86 17.94
N ALA A 457 -23.42 -7.22 17.96
CA ALA A 457 -22.39 -7.35 16.93
C ALA A 457 -21.82 -8.78 16.88
N LEU A 458 -21.50 -9.37 18.02
CA LEU A 458 -20.99 -10.74 18.13
C LEU A 458 -22.03 -11.77 17.70
N ASP A 459 -23.29 -11.57 18.09
CA ASP A 459 -24.40 -12.45 17.70
C ASP A 459 -24.62 -12.41 16.19
N THR A 460 -24.52 -11.23 15.57
CA THR A 460 -24.75 -11.04 14.14
C THR A 460 -23.58 -11.51 13.28
N TRP A 461 -22.34 -11.25 13.67
CA TRP A 461 -21.16 -11.42 12.83
C TRP A 461 -20.05 -12.30 13.39
N GLY A 462 -20.16 -12.75 14.65
CA GLY A 462 -19.07 -13.46 15.33
C GLY A 462 -18.59 -14.73 14.62
N SER A 463 -19.46 -15.37 13.82
CA SER A 463 -19.12 -16.54 13.01
C SER A 463 -18.74 -16.23 11.55
N VAL A 464 -18.76 -14.96 11.15
CA VAL A 464 -18.43 -14.58 9.77
C VAL A 464 -16.93 -14.59 9.57
N THR A 465 -16.46 -15.46 8.65
CA THR A 465 -15.06 -15.57 8.23
C THR A 465 -14.95 -15.52 6.70
N PHE A 466 -13.77 -15.21 6.20
CA PHE A 466 -13.49 -15.16 4.76
C PHE A 466 -12.32 -16.11 4.47
N ASP A 467 -12.55 -17.40 4.51
CA ASP A 467 -11.55 -18.48 4.49
C ASP A 467 -11.15 -18.89 3.05
N PHE A 468 -11.02 -17.91 2.16
CA PHE A 468 -10.50 -18.14 0.81
C PHE A 468 -8.98 -18.11 0.81
N ALA A 469 -8.35 -19.01 0.05
CA ALA A 469 -6.91 -19.02 -0.13
C ALA A 469 -6.43 -17.74 -0.85
N SER A 470 -5.33 -17.19 -0.38
CA SER A 470 -4.67 -16.07 -1.06
C SER A 470 -4.05 -16.52 -2.38
N THR A 471 -4.13 -15.66 -3.39
CA THR A 471 -3.50 -15.87 -4.70
C THR A 471 -2.00 -15.57 -4.64
N ASP A 472 -1.65 -14.46 -3.99
CA ASP A 472 -0.27 -14.06 -3.74
C ASP A 472 0.16 -14.53 -2.34
N THR A 473 1.12 -15.45 -2.31
CA THR A 473 1.64 -16.11 -1.10
C THR A 473 3.16 -16.04 -1.09
N PRO A 474 3.82 -16.16 0.07
CA PRO A 474 5.28 -16.28 0.13
C PRO A 474 5.83 -17.42 -0.73
N ASP A 475 7.02 -17.24 -1.27
CA ASP A 475 7.71 -18.26 -2.10
C ASP A 475 8.55 -19.24 -1.27
N VAL A 476 8.51 -19.15 0.04
CA VAL A 476 9.15 -20.10 0.96
C VAL A 476 8.26 -21.30 1.17
N LEU A 477 8.77 -22.48 0.92
CA LEU A 477 8.08 -23.71 1.30
C LEU A 477 7.88 -23.71 2.81
N PRO A 478 6.68 -24.03 3.32
CA PRO A 478 6.49 -24.16 4.76
C PRO A 478 7.47 -25.21 5.29
N THR A 479 8.20 -24.88 6.34
CA THR A 479 9.01 -25.84 7.06
C THR A 479 8.07 -26.94 7.52
N PRO A 480 8.34 -28.23 7.25
CA PRO A 480 7.50 -29.30 7.78
C PRO A 480 7.37 -29.11 9.27
N SER A 481 6.15 -29.00 9.77
CA SER A 481 5.89 -29.04 11.21
C SER A 481 6.32 -30.41 11.72
N ASN A 482 7.38 -30.45 12.54
CA ASN A 482 7.77 -31.63 13.29
C ASN A 482 6.67 -32.00 14.28
#